data_579f1c35f48139aaeacf35892b6605b1
#
_entry.id   579f1c35f48139aaeacf35892b6605b1
#
_cell.length_a   1.000
_cell.length_b   1.000
_cell.length_c   1.000
_cell.angle_alpha   90.00
_cell.angle_beta   90.00
_cell.angle_gamma   90.00
#
_symmetry.space_group_name_H-M   'P 1'
#
loop_
_entity.id
_entity.type
_entity.pdbx_description
1 polymer ?
#
loop_
_entity_poly.entity_id
_entity_poly.type
_entity_poly.pdbx_seq_one_letter_code
_entity_poly.pdbx_strand_id
1 'polypeptide(L)'
;MDSARRPILFVTLPESGLANPLLVLAEELSRQNVPDLWFATDEPRRGDVKKIGVGSPVEFASLGDVVTELSAVTWDDKTYREVTQNSRFKAHRAVVRHTYKPGRHEEKFHKLVAVVEEVKPALMIIDCVSAFAIEVAVSRNIPFVLSVPFTPSNVLTAFMPFAKAYTPRDFPVPHTGLPYPMTFPQRMSNALFKWRNLAMFMTPKMMKVVKEDNRRRMEHGVGKPSLMTRIDRADLVLCNSIAELDYPFDIPEKMRLVGAMVPPLPESSQDDDLSRWLDEQSSVIYAGFGTITRLTRDQVHSMVEVTRRLEGKHQVLWKLPSEQQHMLPPKESLPANLRVENWVPSQLDVLAHPNVKVFFTHAGGNGYNEGVYFGKPLVVRPLWVDCYDQATRGRDFGISLTLDRPRDMDVDDVIDKLTRVIETPSFRENAERLSALQHAAGGRETAAELVLGHPALA
;
A
#
# COMPACT_ATOMS: atom_id res chain seq x y z
N MET A 1 -16.11 -13.74 -38.15
CA MET A 1 -16.96 -13.26 -37.04
C MET A 1 -16.08 -12.34 -36.23
N ASP A 2 -16.37 -11.03 -36.26
CA ASP A 2 -15.68 -10.07 -35.40
C ASP A 2 -15.92 -10.53 -33.97
N SER A 3 -14.88 -10.96 -33.27
CA SER A 3 -14.97 -11.20 -31.84
C SER A 3 -15.35 -9.87 -31.20
N ALA A 4 -16.50 -9.82 -30.54
CA ALA A 4 -16.95 -8.59 -29.89
C ALA A 4 -15.80 -8.05 -29.03
N ARG A 5 -15.43 -6.79 -29.26
CA ARG A 5 -14.37 -6.12 -28.53
C ARG A 5 -14.71 -6.11 -27.03
N ARG A 6 -13.79 -6.55 -26.15
CA ARG A 6 -13.99 -6.67 -24.69
C ARG A 6 -12.89 -5.95 -23.93
N PRO A 7 -12.85 -4.61 -23.99
CA PRO A 7 -11.79 -3.84 -23.35
C PRO A 7 -11.78 -4.03 -21.83
N ILE A 8 -10.57 -4.12 -21.28
CA ILE A 8 -10.33 -4.10 -19.83
C ILE A 8 -9.80 -2.72 -19.45
N LEU A 9 -10.48 -2.04 -18.53
CA LEU A 9 -10.11 -0.71 -18.07
C LEU A 9 -9.60 -0.76 -16.63
N PHE A 10 -8.32 -0.53 -16.43
CA PHE A 10 -7.72 -0.28 -15.13
C PHE A 10 -7.99 1.15 -14.68
N VAL A 11 -8.33 1.34 -13.40
CA VAL A 11 -8.57 2.67 -12.84
C VAL A 11 -7.95 2.79 -11.46
N THR A 12 -7.09 3.80 -11.25
CA THR A 12 -6.43 4.00 -9.98
C THR A 12 -6.10 5.47 -9.71
N LEU A 13 -5.96 5.80 -8.42
CA LEU A 13 -5.29 7.02 -7.98
C LEU A 13 -3.77 6.92 -8.22
N PRO A 14 -3.03 8.05 -8.27
CA PRO A 14 -1.63 8.08 -8.68
C PRO A 14 -0.64 7.57 -7.61
N GLU A 15 -1.10 7.31 -6.37
CA GLU A 15 -0.24 6.83 -5.28
C GLU A 15 0.40 5.50 -5.64
N SER A 16 1.72 5.39 -5.44
CA SER A 16 2.48 4.16 -5.75
C SER A 16 1.93 2.92 -5.04
N GLY A 17 1.39 3.09 -3.82
CA GLY A 17 0.76 2.00 -3.07
C GLY A 17 -0.49 1.41 -3.74
N LEU A 18 -1.16 2.17 -4.60
CA LEU A 18 -2.38 1.78 -5.31
C LEU A 18 -2.09 1.45 -6.78
N ALA A 19 -1.28 2.29 -7.45
CA ALA A 19 -1.01 2.17 -8.87
C ALA A 19 -0.06 1.01 -9.22
N ASN A 20 1.00 0.80 -8.43
CA ASN A 20 2.01 -0.21 -8.76
C ASN A 20 1.43 -1.63 -8.90
N PRO A 21 0.58 -2.14 -7.97
CA PRO A 21 -0.02 -3.46 -8.14
C PRO A 21 -0.85 -3.60 -9.41
N LEU A 22 -1.56 -2.53 -9.80
CA LEU A 22 -2.36 -2.53 -11.03
C LEU A 22 -1.50 -2.42 -12.28
N LEU A 23 -0.37 -1.70 -12.25
CA LEU A 23 0.60 -1.67 -13.34
C LEU A 23 1.21 -3.06 -13.56
N VAL A 24 1.55 -3.77 -12.47
CA VAL A 24 2.05 -5.15 -12.55
C VAL A 24 1.04 -6.10 -13.17
N LEU A 25 -0.24 -5.99 -12.80
CA LEU A 25 -1.30 -6.80 -13.40
C LEU A 25 -1.54 -6.45 -14.87
N ALA A 26 -1.53 -5.16 -15.21
CA ALA A 26 -1.67 -4.71 -16.59
C ALA A 26 -0.50 -5.20 -17.46
N GLU A 27 0.73 -5.18 -16.92
CA GLU A 27 1.91 -5.72 -17.59
C GLU A 27 1.79 -7.23 -17.81
N GLU A 28 1.29 -7.98 -16.82
CA GLU A 28 1.10 -9.43 -16.96
C GLU A 28 0.06 -9.77 -18.02
N LEU A 29 -1.08 -9.05 -18.05
CA LEU A 29 -2.08 -9.23 -19.10
C LEU A 29 -1.54 -8.84 -20.48
N SER A 30 -0.76 -7.76 -20.56
CA SER A 30 -0.05 -7.36 -21.80
C SER A 30 0.89 -8.46 -22.29
N ARG A 31 1.67 -9.08 -21.38
CA ARG A 31 2.59 -10.18 -21.69
C ARG A 31 1.87 -11.42 -22.22
N GLN A 32 0.67 -11.69 -21.72
CA GLN A 32 -0.21 -12.75 -22.21
C GLN A 32 -0.92 -12.39 -23.52
N ASN A 33 -0.59 -11.24 -24.13
CA ASN A 33 -1.18 -10.72 -25.36
C ASN A 33 -2.70 -10.50 -25.29
N VAL A 34 -3.20 -10.13 -24.11
CA VAL A 34 -4.62 -9.75 -23.96
C VAL A 34 -4.87 -8.44 -24.71
N PRO A 35 -5.81 -8.39 -25.65
CA PRO A 35 -6.06 -7.18 -26.42
C PRO A 35 -6.87 -6.14 -25.65
N ASP A 36 -6.89 -4.91 -26.17
CA ASP A 36 -7.75 -3.81 -25.69
C ASP A 36 -7.59 -3.47 -24.20
N LEU A 37 -6.34 -3.37 -23.73
CA LEU A 37 -6.01 -2.95 -22.38
C LEU A 37 -5.93 -1.43 -22.28
N TRP A 38 -6.63 -0.86 -21.29
CA TRP A 38 -6.66 0.57 -21.02
C TRP A 38 -6.30 0.85 -19.56
N PHE A 39 -5.58 1.93 -19.32
CA PHE A 39 -5.17 2.31 -17.97
C PHE A 39 -5.50 3.79 -17.68
N ALA A 40 -6.51 4.03 -16.85
CA ALA A 40 -6.98 5.36 -16.49
C ALA A 40 -6.38 5.78 -15.15
N THR A 41 -5.59 6.83 -15.14
CA THR A 41 -5.02 7.45 -13.93
C THR A 41 -4.59 8.90 -14.21
N ASP A 42 -3.97 9.54 -13.21
CA ASP A 42 -3.55 10.94 -13.32
C ASP A 42 -2.32 11.09 -14.23
N GLU A 43 -2.18 12.26 -14.85
CA GLU A 43 -1.14 12.59 -15.83
C GLU A 43 0.30 12.22 -15.41
N PRO A 44 0.75 12.44 -14.16
CA PRO A 44 2.11 12.08 -13.77
C PRO A 44 2.46 10.59 -13.95
N ARG A 45 1.46 9.71 -14.04
CA ARG A 45 1.63 8.27 -14.24
C ARG A 45 1.64 7.83 -15.71
N ARG A 46 1.42 8.75 -16.66
CA ARG A 46 1.44 8.45 -18.10
C ARG A 46 2.72 7.73 -18.53
N GLY A 47 3.87 8.17 -18.00
CA GLY A 47 5.17 7.57 -18.30
C GLY A 47 5.29 6.13 -17.82
N ASP A 48 4.70 5.79 -16.67
CA ASP A 48 4.73 4.43 -16.13
C ASP A 48 3.88 3.47 -16.97
N VAL A 49 2.69 3.91 -17.39
CA VAL A 49 1.83 3.11 -18.29
C VAL A 49 2.48 2.89 -19.65
N LYS A 50 3.11 3.91 -20.24
CA LYS A 50 3.82 3.79 -21.53
C LYS A 50 5.03 2.86 -21.50
N LYS A 51 5.59 2.57 -20.32
CA LYS A 51 6.68 1.59 -20.16
C LYS A 51 6.19 0.15 -20.24
N ILE A 52 4.88 -0.10 -20.09
CA ILE A 52 4.30 -1.43 -20.30
C ILE A 52 4.32 -1.71 -21.80
N GLY A 53 5.29 -2.50 -22.27
CA GLY A 53 5.50 -2.69 -23.71
C GLY A 53 5.96 -4.09 -24.09
N VAL A 54 5.67 -5.10 -23.26
CA VAL A 54 6.23 -6.45 -23.43
C VAL A 54 5.38 -7.32 -24.37
N GLY A 55 4.10 -6.98 -24.55
CA GLY A 55 3.15 -7.75 -25.37
C GLY A 55 2.13 -6.82 -26.03
N SER A 56 0.83 -7.02 -25.77
CA SER A 56 -0.21 -6.11 -26.26
C SER A 56 -0.05 -4.70 -25.67
N PRO A 57 -0.33 -3.65 -26.44
CA PRO A 57 -0.23 -2.28 -25.94
C PRO A 57 -1.25 -2.03 -24.83
N VAL A 58 -0.86 -1.19 -23.87
CA VAL A 58 -1.76 -0.66 -22.84
C VAL A 58 -1.97 0.83 -23.12
N GLU A 59 -3.19 1.19 -23.47
CA GLU A 59 -3.56 2.56 -23.80
C GLU A 59 -3.76 3.38 -22.52
N PHE A 60 -3.23 4.60 -22.51
CA PHE A 60 -3.36 5.51 -21.39
C PHE A 60 -4.58 6.43 -21.55
N ALA A 61 -5.46 6.42 -20.56
CA ALA A 61 -6.57 7.36 -20.44
C ALA A 61 -6.33 8.35 -19.29
N SER A 62 -6.35 9.64 -19.58
CA SER A 62 -6.08 10.67 -18.57
C SER A 62 -7.27 10.96 -17.67
N LEU A 63 -7.06 10.93 -16.36
CA LEU A 63 -8.00 11.46 -15.38
C LEU A 63 -7.65 12.89 -14.93
N GLY A 64 -6.74 13.56 -15.66
CA GLY A 64 -6.26 14.91 -15.41
C GLY A 64 -5.15 14.98 -14.38
N ASP A 65 -4.97 16.15 -13.81
CA ASP A 65 -3.93 16.39 -12.80
C ASP A 65 -4.26 15.77 -11.44
N VAL A 66 -3.24 15.63 -10.61
CA VAL A 66 -3.40 15.15 -9.24
C VAL A 66 -4.26 16.14 -8.44
N VAL A 67 -5.31 15.62 -7.81
CA VAL A 67 -6.10 16.41 -6.86
C VAL A 67 -5.35 16.44 -5.54
N THR A 68 -4.73 17.59 -5.25
CA THR A 68 -3.82 17.76 -4.10
C THR A 68 -4.44 17.33 -2.76
N GLU A 69 -5.70 17.60 -2.54
CA GLU A 69 -6.37 17.21 -1.29
C GLU A 69 -6.59 15.70 -1.15
N LEU A 70 -6.55 14.95 -2.24
CA LEU A 70 -6.75 13.50 -2.24
C LEU A 70 -5.44 12.73 -2.22
N SER A 71 -4.31 13.36 -2.55
CA SER A 71 -2.99 12.72 -2.61
C SER A 71 -2.16 13.01 -1.36
N ALA A 72 -1.75 11.96 -0.67
CA ALA A 72 -0.94 12.09 0.55
C ALA A 72 0.47 12.64 0.29
N VAL A 73 0.99 12.46 -0.91
CA VAL A 73 2.32 12.97 -1.32
C VAL A 73 2.34 14.49 -1.38
N THR A 74 1.21 15.12 -1.72
CA THR A 74 1.10 16.57 -1.91
C THR A 74 0.69 17.33 -0.65
N TRP A 75 0.41 16.64 0.46
CA TRP A 75 0.01 17.33 1.70
C TRP A 75 1.11 18.25 2.22
N ASP A 76 0.71 19.38 2.76
CA ASP A 76 1.61 20.30 3.44
C ASP A 76 2.13 19.71 4.78
N ASP A 77 3.14 20.35 5.37
CA ASP A 77 3.76 19.88 6.62
C ASP A 77 2.79 19.90 7.80
N LYS A 78 1.81 20.80 7.79
CA LYS A 78 0.78 20.85 8.82
C LYS A 78 -0.11 19.63 8.75
N THR A 79 -0.64 19.32 7.57
CA THR A 79 -1.46 18.15 7.32
C THR A 79 -0.68 16.87 7.62
N TYR A 80 0.58 16.78 7.17
CA TYR A 80 1.45 15.64 7.47
C TYR A 80 1.60 15.42 8.99
N ARG A 81 1.88 16.48 9.78
CA ARG A 81 1.98 16.38 11.24
C ARG A 81 0.66 15.97 11.89
N GLU A 82 -0.49 16.42 11.36
CA GLU A 82 -1.80 16.03 11.88
C GLU A 82 -2.10 14.54 11.64
N VAL A 83 -1.79 14.01 10.47
CA VAL A 83 -2.07 12.59 10.12
C VAL A 83 -1.06 11.62 10.72
N THR A 84 0.13 12.08 11.08
CA THR A 84 1.17 11.25 11.69
C THR A 84 1.31 11.46 13.21
N GLN A 85 0.38 12.16 13.90
CA GLN A 85 0.46 12.44 15.33
C GLN A 85 0.32 11.19 16.21
N ASN A 86 0.80 11.24 17.49
CA ASN A 86 0.86 10.08 18.39
C ASN A 86 -0.50 9.42 18.67
N SER A 87 -1.56 10.22 18.81
CA SER A 87 -2.88 9.69 19.07
C SER A 87 -3.47 9.03 17.82
N ARG A 88 -3.61 7.70 17.82
CA ARG A 88 -4.18 6.92 16.73
C ARG A 88 -5.52 7.47 16.25
N PHE A 89 -6.42 7.77 17.18
CA PHE A 89 -7.72 8.32 16.83
C PHE A 89 -7.63 9.73 16.25
N LYS A 90 -6.78 10.61 16.79
CA LYS A 90 -6.62 11.98 16.25
C LYS A 90 -5.98 11.94 14.86
N ALA A 91 -5.01 11.06 14.64
CA ALA A 91 -4.39 10.82 13.33
C ALA A 91 -5.42 10.30 12.32
N HIS A 92 -6.16 9.24 12.66
CA HIS A 92 -7.25 8.72 11.83
C HIS A 92 -8.29 9.79 11.49
N ARG A 93 -8.73 10.58 12.48
CA ARG A 93 -9.66 11.68 12.26
C ARG A 93 -9.10 12.73 11.30
N ALA A 94 -7.80 13.01 11.37
CA ALA A 94 -7.15 13.93 10.44
C ALA A 94 -7.15 13.36 9.01
N VAL A 95 -6.80 12.08 8.85
CA VAL A 95 -6.88 11.39 7.55
C VAL A 95 -8.28 11.51 6.97
N VAL A 96 -9.32 11.09 7.72
CA VAL A 96 -10.72 11.19 7.26
C VAL A 96 -11.08 12.63 6.87
N ARG A 97 -10.70 13.62 7.68
CA ARG A 97 -11.01 15.03 7.40
C ARG A 97 -10.34 15.54 6.11
N HIS A 98 -9.14 15.08 5.81
CA HIS A 98 -8.38 15.52 4.62
C HIS A 98 -8.76 14.73 3.37
N THR A 99 -9.10 13.44 3.48
CA THR A 99 -9.41 12.59 2.33
C THR A 99 -10.90 12.47 2.00
N TYR A 100 -11.80 12.56 3.01
CA TYR A 100 -13.25 12.49 2.76
C TYR A 100 -13.76 13.84 2.24
N LYS A 101 -13.59 14.07 0.94
CA LYS A 101 -13.93 15.27 0.20
C LYS A 101 -14.77 14.91 -1.05
N PRO A 102 -16.06 14.55 -0.88
CA PRO A 102 -16.89 14.05 -1.99
C PRO A 102 -16.86 14.95 -3.23
N GLY A 103 -16.95 16.28 -3.04
CA GLY A 103 -16.93 17.22 -4.15
C GLY A 103 -15.62 17.24 -4.96
N ARG A 104 -14.50 16.74 -4.40
CA ARG A 104 -13.23 16.64 -5.12
C ARG A 104 -13.17 15.39 -6.01
N HIS A 105 -14.03 14.42 -5.77
CA HIS A 105 -14.17 13.25 -6.63
C HIS A 105 -15.03 13.50 -7.87
N GLU A 106 -15.82 14.57 -7.89
CA GLU A 106 -16.77 14.87 -8.95
C GLU A 106 -16.11 15.07 -10.32
N GLU A 107 -15.03 15.84 -10.36
CA GLU A 107 -14.29 16.07 -11.60
C GLU A 107 -13.74 14.74 -12.18
N LYS A 108 -13.14 13.89 -11.30
CA LYS A 108 -12.64 12.60 -11.72
C LYS A 108 -13.76 11.64 -12.14
N PHE A 109 -14.92 11.72 -11.47
CA PHE A 109 -16.09 10.96 -11.88
C PHE A 109 -16.51 11.30 -13.31
N HIS A 110 -16.64 12.58 -13.65
CA HIS A 110 -17.03 13.00 -15.01
C HIS A 110 -15.97 12.67 -16.05
N LYS A 111 -14.69 12.85 -15.75
CA LYS A 111 -13.61 12.44 -16.67
C LYS A 111 -13.63 10.94 -16.94
N LEU A 112 -13.82 10.13 -15.89
CA LEU A 112 -13.90 8.67 -16.06
C LEU A 112 -15.17 8.26 -16.81
N VAL A 113 -16.31 8.95 -16.62
CA VAL A 113 -17.51 8.71 -17.44
C VAL A 113 -17.20 8.89 -18.92
N ALA A 114 -16.52 9.97 -19.31
CA ALA A 114 -16.13 10.20 -20.71
C ALA A 114 -15.20 9.07 -21.23
N VAL A 115 -14.22 8.63 -20.44
CA VAL A 115 -13.36 7.50 -20.79
C VAL A 115 -14.18 6.21 -20.98
N VAL A 116 -15.12 5.93 -20.09
CA VAL A 116 -15.99 4.75 -20.17
C VAL A 116 -16.89 4.78 -21.40
N GLU A 117 -17.40 5.94 -21.77
CA GLU A 117 -18.23 6.12 -22.98
C GLU A 117 -17.42 5.92 -24.27
N GLU A 118 -16.15 6.29 -24.27
CA GLU A 118 -15.23 6.07 -25.39
C GLU A 118 -14.78 4.61 -25.48
N VAL A 119 -14.26 4.07 -24.37
CA VAL A 119 -13.65 2.73 -24.30
C VAL A 119 -14.68 1.62 -24.32
N LYS A 120 -15.83 1.82 -23.67
CA LYS A 120 -16.90 0.83 -23.45
C LYS A 120 -16.37 -0.46 -22.85
N PRO A 121 -15.73 -0.40 -21.66
CA PRO A 121 -15.08 -1.55 -21.07
C PRO A 121 -16.07 -2.66 -20.72
N ALA A 122 -15.70 -3.89 -21.03
CA ALA A 122 -16.43 -5.08 -20.58
C ALA A 122 -16.19 -5.35 -19.09
N LEU A 123 -15.01 -4.99 -18.57
CA LEU A 123 -14.61 -5.16 -17.19
C LEU A 123 -13.75 -3.98 -16.73
N MET A 124 -14.00 -3.50 -15.51
CA MET A 124 -13.12 -2.53 -14.87
C MET A 124 -12.31 -3.19 -13.74
N ILE A 125 -11.02 -2.83 -13.62
CA ILE A 125 -10.16 -3.24 -12.50
C ILE A 125 -9.78 -1.98 -11.72
N ILE A 126 -10.25 -1.89 -10.48
CA ILE A 126 -10.26 -0.63 -9.73
C ILE A 126 -9.50 -0.80 -8.42
N ASP A 127 -8.64 0.16 -8.04
CA ASP A 127 -8.11 0.18 -6.68
C ASP A 127 -9.21 0.42 -5.64
N CYS A 128 -9.06 -0.16 -4.46
CA CYS A 128 -10.10 -0.13 -3.42
C CYS A 128 -10.34 1.25 -2.78
N VAL A 129 -9.52 2.25 -3.09
CA VAL A 129 -9.62 3.62 -2.55
C VAL A 129 -10.32 4.57 -3.53
N SER A 130 -10.29 4.28 -4.82
CA SER A 130 -10.90 5.09 -5.89
C SER A 130 -12.42 5.03 -5.87
N ALA A 131 -13.04 5.71 -4.88
CA ALA A 131 -14.50 5.70 -4.72
C ALA A 131 -15.25 6.19 -5.97
N PHE A 132 -14.74 7.21 -6.66
CA PHE A 132 -15.32 7.75 -7.90
C PHE A 132 -15.38 6.68 -9.01
N ALA A 133 -14.37 5.82 -9.11
CA ALA A 133 -14.31 4.77 -10.13
C ALA A 133 -15.35 3.67 -9.84
N ILE A 134 -15.49 3.28 -8.58
CA ILE A 134 -16.54 2.36 -8.14
C ILE A 134 -17.94 2.95 -8.42
N GLU A 135 -18.11 4.25 -8.19
CA GLU A 135 -19.37 4.94 -8.49
C GLU A 135 -19.69 4.94 -9.98
N VAL A 136 -18.70 5.16 -10.85
CA VAL A 136 -18.88 5.05 -12.30
C VAL A 136 -19.25 3.62 -12.71
N ALA A 137 -18.52 2.61 -12.24
CA ALA A 137 -18.82 1.21 -12.54
C ALA A 137 -20.27 0.85 -12.14
N VAL A 138 -20.68 1.21 -10.92
CA VAL A 138 -22.05 0.96 -10.41
C VAL A 138 -23.10 1.73 -11.20
N SER A 139 -22.88 3.02 -11.50
CA SER A 139 -23.85 3.86 -12.21
C SER A 139 -24.04 3.46 -13.66
N ARG A 140 -23.02 2.87 -14.29
CA ARG A 140 -23.03 2.38 -15.67
C ARG A 140 -23.30 0.88 -15.78
N ASN A 141 -23.52 0.21 -14.64
CA ASN A 141 -23.73 -1.23 -14.55
C ASN A 141 -22.60 -2.03 -15.23
N ILE A 142 -21.34 -1.62 -15.02
CA ILE A 142 -20.15 -2.29 -15.54
C ILE A 142 -19.63 -3.22 -14.46
N PRO A 143 -19.39 -4.52 -14.77
CA PRO A 143 -18.73 -5.44 -13.85
C PRO A 143 -17.34 -4.92 -13.44
N PHE A 144 -16.97 -5.16 -12.17
CA PHE A 144 -15.65 -4.71 -11.74
C PHE A 144 -14.99 -5.60 -10.70
N VAL A 145 -13.67 -5.63 -10.79
CA VAL A 145 -12.74 -6.27 -9.86
C VAL A 145 -12.10 -5.21 -9.00
N LEU A 146 -12.03 -5.44 -7.69
CA LEU A 146 -11.27 -4.56 -6.78
C LEU A 146 -9.88 -5.11 -6.53
N SER A 147 -8.87 -4.23 -6.56
CA SER A 147 -7.50 -4.52 -6.10
C SER A 147 -7.29 -3.93 -4.70
N VAL A 148 -6.85 -4.78 -3.77
CA VAL A 148 -6.62 -4.43 -2.36
C VAL A 148 -5.15 -4.71 -2.02
N PRO A 149 -4.29 -3.68 -1.91
CA PRO A 149 -2.87 -3.84 -1.61
C PRO A 149 -2.58 -3.99 -0.10
N PHE A 150 -3.61 -4.12 0.71
CA PHE A 150 -3.54 -4.24 2.18
C PHE A 150 -3.85 -5.66 2.63
N THR A 151 -3.68 -5.94 3.93
CA THR A 151 -4.21 -7.16 4.53
C THR A 151 -5.74 -7.20 4.44
N PRO A 152 -6.37 -8.39 4.33
CA PRO A 152 -7.82 -8.52 4.14
C PRO A 152 -8.65 -7.76 5.16
N SER A 153 -8.26 -7.82 6.44
CA SER A 153 -8.99 -7.16 7.53
C SER A 153 -9.05 -5.63 7.40
N ASN A 154 -8.10 -5.00 6.70
CA ASN A 154 -8.09 -3.55 6.51
C ASN A 154 -9.34 -3.04 5.76
N VAL A 155 -9.88 -3.84 4.86
CA VAL A 155 -11.08 -3.47 4.07
C VAL A 155 -12.34 -4.21 4.52
N LEU A 156 -12.20 -5.29 5.29
CA LEU A 156 -13.32 -6.14 5.73
C LEU A 156 -13.81 -5.83 7.15
N THR A 157 -13.08 -4.99 7.92
CA THR A 157 -13.44 -4.61 9.28
C THR A 157 -14.17 -3.26 9.33
N ALA A 158 -15.22 -3.19 10.11
CA ALA A 158 -15.98 -1.95 10.27
C ALA A 158 -15.30 -0.97 11.24
N PHE A 159 -15.21 0.29 10.83
CA PHE A 159 -14.72 1.41 11.64
C PHE A 159 -15.74 1.95 12.66
N MET A 160 -17.01 1.58 12.55
CA MET A 160 -18.10 2.07 13.40
C MET A 160 -18.81 0.91 14.11
N PRO A 161 -19.41 1.14 15.30
CA PRO A 161 -20.27 0.15 15.90
C PRO A 161 -21.48 -0.07 15.01
N PHE A 162 -22.02 -1.29 15.03
CA PHE A 162 -23.20 -1.72 14.26
C PHE A 162 -23.09 -1.67 12.72
N ALA A 163 -21.96 -1.24 12.17
CA ALA A 163 -21.74 -1.31 10.74
C ALA A 163 -21.46 -2.76 10.32
N LYS A 164 -21.84 -3.12 9.09
CA LYS A 164 -21.52 -4.42 8.50
C LYS A 164 -20.00 -4.61 8.45
N ALA A 165 -19.56 -5.80 8.81
CA ALA A 165 -18.18 -6.26 8.70
C ALA A 165 -18.19 -7.74 8.34
N TYR A 166 -17.07 -8.21 7.77
CA TYR A 166 -16.82 -9.64 7.56
C TYR A 166 -15.94 -10.25 8.67
N THR A 167 -15.26 -9.41 9.43
CA THR A 167 -14.48 -9.82 10.59
C THR A 167 -15.34 -9.96 11.85
N PRO A 168 -14.91 -10.74 12.87
CA PRO A 168 -15.57 -10.79 14.17
C PRO A 168 -15.80 -9.40 14.79
N ARG A 169 -16.85 -9.27 15.61
CA ARG A 169 -17.23 -7.97 16.19
C ARG A 169 -16.15 -7.33 17.07
N ASP A 170 -15.37 -8.15 17.72
CA ASP A 170 -14.24 -7.77 18.59
C ASP A 170 -12.91 -7.72 17.86
N PHE A 171 -12.91 -7.83 16.52
CA PHE A 171 -11.69 -7.71 15.73
C PHE A 171 -11.09 -6.29 15.82
N PRO A 172 -9.75 -6.16 15.77
CA PRO A 172 -9.09 -4.85 15.81
C PRO A 172 -9.55 -3.94 14.67
N VAL A 173 -9.96 -2.73 15.02
CA VAL A 173 -10.30 -1.71 14.01
C VAL A 173 -9.02 -1.31 13.27
N PRO A 174 -9.03 -1.23 11.93
CA PRO A 174 -7.88 -0.76 11.17
C PRO A 174 -7.36 0.60 11.67
N HIS A 175 -6.07 0.83 11.52
CA HIS A 175 -5.32 2.01 11.98
C HIS A 175 -5.09 2.08 13.51
N THR A 176 -5.51 1.08 14.26
CA THR A 176 -5.29 1.06 15.72
C THR A 176 -3.97 0.43 16.11
N GLY A 177 -3.46 -0.50 15.30
CA GLY A 177 -2.29 -1.31 15.65
C GLY A 177 -2.53 -2.22 16.85
N LEU A 178 -3.77 -2.66 17.07
CA LEU A 178 -4.10 -3.59 18.15
C LEU A 178 -3.89 -5.04 17.69
N PRO A 179 -3.43 -5.93 18.60
CA PRO A 179 -3.27 -7.35 18.32
C PRO A 179 -4.62 -8.10 18.37
N TYR A 180 -4.62 -9.36 17.96
CA TYR A 180 -5.76 -10.26 18.13
C TYR A 180 -5.26 -11.66 18.53
N PRO A 181 -5.81 -12.26 19.60
CA PRO A 181 -6.87 -11.72 20.49
C PRO A 181 -6.39 -10.54 21.36
N MET A 182 -7.32 -9.64 21.67
CA MET A 182 -7.06 -8.47 22.50
C MET A 182 -7.27 -8.76 23.99
N THR A 183 -6.43 -8.15 24.85
CA THR A 183 -6.68 -8.04 26.30
C THR A 183 -7.92 -7.17 26.58
N PHE A 184 -8.47 -7.24 27.81
CA PHE A 184 -9.63 -6.43 28.17
C PHE A 184 -9.42 -4.91 27.95
N PRO A 185 -8.30 -4.29 28.38
CA PRO A 185 -8.05 -2.87 28.10
C PRO A 185 -7.98 -2.55 26.61
N GLN A 186 -7.39 -3.44 25.81
CA GLN A 186 -7.30 -3.28 24.35
C GLN A 186 -8.69 -3.36 23.70
N ARG A 187 -9.55 -4.30 24.12
CA ARG A 187 -10.96 -4.37 23.68
C ARG A 187 -11.73 -3.10 23.99
N MET A 188 -11.55 -2.54 25.20
CA MET A 188 -12.16 -1.26 25.57
C MET A 188 -11.66 -0.11 24.71
N SER A 189 -10.35 -0.06 24.43
CA SER A 189 -9.75 0.94 23.53
C SER A 189 -10.29 0.81 22.10
N ASN A 190 -10.42 -0.41 21.59
CA ASN A 190 -10.98 -0.73 20.28
C ASN A 190 -12.45 -0.29 20.18
N ALA A 191 -13.26 -0.61 21.18
CA ALA A 191 -14.65 -0.18 21.26
C ALA A 191 -14.77 1.35 21.30
N LEU A 192 -13.95 2.00 22.14
CA LEU A 192 -13.91 3.47 22.22
C LEU A 192 -13.53 4.13 20.90
N PHE A 193 -12.61 3.51 20.13
CA PHE A 193 -12.26 4.00 18.80
C PHE A 193 -13.49 3.97 17.87
N LYS A 194 -14.24 2.86 17.84
CA LYS A 194 -15.48 2.74 17.04
C LYS A 194 -16.50 3.81 17.41
N TRP A 195 -16.74 4.01 18.72
CA TRP A 195 -17.70 5.01 19.21
C TRP A 195 -17.27 6.45 18.91
N ARG A 196 -15.97 6.76 19.06
CA ARG A 196 -15.41 8.07 18.70
C ARG A 196 -15.53 8.33 17.19
N ASN A 197 -15.38 7.30 16.36
CA ASN A 197 -15.55 7.43 14.94
C ASN A 197 -17.00 7.73 14.58
N LEU A 198 -17.96 7.03 15.18
CA LEU A 198 -19.38 7.35 15.04
C LEU A 198 -19.68 8.79 15.48
N ALA A 199 -19.21 9.20 16.66
CA ALA A 199 -19.38 10.57 17.15
C ALA A 199 -18.79 11.63 16.21
N MET A 200 -17.66 11.35 15.57
CA MET A 200 -17.07 12.25 14.56
C MET A 200 -18.00 12.45 13.38
N PHE A 201 -18.59 11.38 12.85
CA PHE A 201 -19.53 11.46 11.72
C PHE A 201 -20.88 12.10 12.12
N MET A 202 -21.25 12.07 13.40
CA MET A 202 -22.44 12.74 13.93
C MET A 202 -22.25 14.24 14.20
N THR A 203 -21.04 14.80 14.00
CA THR A 203 -20.85 16.25 14.14
C THR A 203 -21.61 17.00 13.04
N PRO A 204 -22.19 18.20 13.32
CA PRO A 204 -22.97 18.97 12.32
C PRO A 204 -22.19 19.20 11.02
N LYS A 205 -20.88 19.48 11.13
CA LYS A 205 -20.01 19.70 9.96
C LYS A 205 -19.90 18.43 9.11
N MET A 206 -19.66 17.27 9.72
CA MET A 206 -19.50 16.01 8.99
C MET A 206 -20.84 15.51 8.46
N MET A 207 -21.92 15.65 9.22
CA MET A 207 -23.27 15.32 8.74
C MET A 207 -23.65 16.09 7.48
N LYS A 208 -23.25 17.38 7.39
CA LYS A 208 -23.46 18.17 6.16
C LYS A 208 -22.72 17.55 4.97
N VAL A 209 -21.46 17.17 5.17
CA VAL A 209 -20.64 16.52 4.12
C VAL A 209 -21.26 15.17 3.71
N VAL A 210 -21.66 14.33 4.67
CA VAL A 210 -22.31 13.04 4.40
C VAL A 210 -23.64 13.21 3.66
N LYS A 211 -24.44 14.21 4.05
CA LYS A 211 -25.71 14.51 3.37
C LYS A 211 -25.48 14.92 1.92
N GLU A 212 -24.49 15.78 1.69
CA GLU A 212 -24.11 16.20 0.33
C GLU A 212 -23.62 15.03 -0.50
N ASP A 213 -22.75 14.17 0.07
CA ASP A 213 -22.26 12.96 -0.61
C ASP A 213 -23.42 12.02 -0.97
N ASN A 214 -24.35 11.79 -0.04
CA ASN A 214 -25.53 10.98 -0.30
C ASN A 214 -26.38 11.55 -1.43
N ARG A 215 -26.60 12.88 -1.48
CA ARG A 215 -27.35 13.55 -2.54
C ARG A 215 -26.68 13.31 -3.89
N ARG A 216 -25.38 13.59 -3.98
CA ARG A 216 -24.58 13.42 -5.19
C ARG A 216 -24.64 11.96 -5.70
N ARG A 217 -24.47 11.00 -4.82
CA ARG A 217 -24.51 9.57 -5.17
C ARG A 217 -25.91 9.14 -5.67
N MET A 218 -26.97 9.69 -5.09
CA MET A 218 -28.34 9.43 -5.56
C MET A 218 -28.56 10.03 -6.95
N GLU A 219 -28.06 11.24 -7.21
CA GLU A 219 -28.10 11.89 -8.53
C GLU A 219 -27.34 11.06 -9.59
N HIS A 220 -26.23 10.42 -9.22
CA HIS A 220 -25.47 9.52 -10.10
C HIS A 220 -26.08 8.11 -10.23
N GLY A 221 -27.16 7.80 -9.55
CA GLY A 221 -27.78 6.46 -9.58
C GLY A 221 -27.05 5.39 -8.79
N VAL A 222 -26.06 5.77 -7.95
CA VAL A 222 -25.23 4.82 -7.20
C VAL A 222 -25.91 4.33 -5.91
N GLY A 223 -26.82 5.10 -5.36
CA GLY A 223 -27.48 4.81 -4.09
C GLY A 223 -26.66 5.23 -2.87
N LYS A 224 -27.20 4.97 -1.67
CA LYS A 224 -26.54 5.37 -0.42
C LYS A 224 -25.24 4.59 -0.19
N PRO A 225 -24.17 5.24 0.29
CA PRO A 225 -22.93 4.55 0.62
C PRO A 225 -23.11 3.66 1.86
N SER A 226 -22.48 2.49 1.84
CA SER A 226 -22.08 1.77 3.04
C SER A 226 -20.58 1.55 3.02
N LEU A 227 -19.96 1.33 4.18
CA LEU A 227 -18.51 1.02 4.23
C LEU A 227 -18.15 -0.25 3.46
N MET A 228 -19.10 -1.19 3.38
CA MET A 228 -18.94 -2.44 2.62
C MET A 228 -19.47 -2.36 1.19
N THR A 229 -20.02 -1.23 0.72
CA THR A 229 -20.60 -1.14 -0.62
C THR A 229 -19.62 -1.56 -1.71
N ARG A 230 -18.35 -1.14 -1.61
CA ARG A 230 -17.32 -1.51 -2.58
C ARG A 230 -17.07 -3.00 -2.63
N ILE A 231 -16.94 -3.67 -1.48
CA ILE A 231 -16.72 -5.12 -1.41
C ILE A 231 -18.00 -5.85 -1.86
N ASP A 232 -19.18 -5.42 -1.38
CA ASP A 232 -20.45 -6.07 -1.71
C ASP A 232 -20.81 -5.98 -3.19
N ARG A 233 -20.45 -4.86 -3.86
CA ARG A 233 -20.76 -4.59 -5.25
C ARG A 233 -19.73 -5.13 -6.23
N ALA A 234 -18.50 -5.36 -5.80
CA ALA A 234 -17.47 -5.96 -6.64
C ALA A 234 -17.84 -7.42 -6.98
N ASP A 235 -17.57 -7.83 -8.20
CA ASP A 235 -17.74 -9.22 -8.63
C ASP A 235 -16.61 -10.10 -8.06
N LEU A 236 -15.40 -9.56 -8.04
CA LEU A 236 -14.20 -10.19 -7.53
C LEU A 236 -13.37 -9.15 -6.76
N VAL A 237 -12.69 -9.59 -5.71
CA VAL A 237 -11.73 -8.78 -4.94
C VAL A 237 -10.38 -9.50 -4.94
N LEU A 238 -9.39 -8.92 -5.56
CA LEU A 238 -7.99 -9.39 -5.53
C LEU A 238 -7.29 -8.73 -4.35
N CYS A 239 -6.89 -9.51 -3.37
CA CYS A 239 -6.14 -9.03 -2.22
C CYS A 239 -4.67 -9.44 -2.35
N ASN A 240 -3.78 -8.46 -2.39
CA ASN A 240 -2.34 -8.64 -2.65
C ASN A 240 -1.60 -9.08 -1.38
N SER A 241 -2.13 -10.08 -0.69
CA SER A 241 -1.62 -10.62 0.56
C SER A 241 -1.94 -12.10 0.67
N ILE A 242 -1.52 -12.74 1.75
CA ILE A 242 -1.87 -14.12 2.12
C ILE A 242 -2.58 -14.15 3.47
N ALA A 243 -3.27 -15.25 3.77
CA ALA A 243 -4.03 -15.40 5.01
C ALA A 243 -3.13 -15.33 6.25
N GLU A 244 -1.92 -15.85 6.16
CA GLU A 244 -0.93 -15.93 7.24
C GLU A 244 -0.29 -14.57 7.59
N LEU A 245 -0.60 -13.51 6.82
CA LEU A 245 -0.21 -12.13 7.14
C LEU A 245 -1.33 -11.34 7.82
N ASP A 246 -2.44 -11.98 8.13
CA ASP A 246 -3.53 -11.40 8.91
C ASP A 246 -3.98 -12.33 10.04
N TYR A 247 -4.74 -11.82 10.98
CA TYR A 247 -5.35 -12.66 12.01
C TYR A 247 -6.49 -13.50 11.40
N PRO A 248 -6.73 -14.73 11.89
CA PRO A 248 -7.68 -15.63 11.28
C PRO A 248 -9.13 -15.13 11.41
N PHE A 249 -9.85 -15.14 10.30
CA PHE A 249 -11.30 -14.97 10.19
C PHE A 249 -11.80 -15.52 8.84
N ASP A 250 -13.12 -15.67 8.69
CA ASP A 250 -13.70 -16.18 7.46
C ASP A 250 -13.68 -15.11 6.35
N ILE A 251 -12.87 -15.35 5.34
CA ILE A 251 -12.73 -14.46 4.18
C ILE A 251 -13.88 -14.75 3.20
N PRO A 252 -14.62 -13.72 2.72
CA PRO A 252 -15.70 -13.94 1.76
C PRO A 252 -15.20 -14.51 0.44
N GLU A 253 -15.95 -15.47 -0.14
CA GLU A 253 -15.57 -16.21 -1.36
C GLU A 253 -15.13 -15.32 -2.54
N LYS A 254 -15.75 -14.17 -2.68
CA LYS A 254 -15.38 -13.20 -3.73
C LYS A 254 -14.01 -12.54 -3.53
N MET A 255 -13.39 -12.65 -2.35
CA MET A 255 -12.04 -12.18 -2.11
C MET A 255 -11.05 -13.31 -2.30
N ARG A 256 -10.12 -13.11 -3.24
CA ARG A 256 -9.02 -14.03 -3.53
C ARG A 256 -7.71 -13.44 -3.04
N LEU A 257 -7.00 -14.18 -2.21
CA LEU A 257 -5.68 -13.81 -1.72
C LEU A 257 -4.66 -14.29 -2.75
N VAL A 258 -4.09 -13.36 -3.48
CA VAL A 258 -3.18 -13.68 -4.61
C VAL A 258 -1.70 -13.54 -4.25
N GLY A 259 -1.38 -13.10 -3.04
CA GLY A 259 0.00 -12.80 -2.66
C GLY A 259 0.50 -11.47 -3.22
N ALA A 260 1.78 -11.17 -3.01
CA ALA A 260 2.37 -9.90 -3.43
C ALA A 260 2.37 -9.74 -4.95
N MET A 261 1.99 -8.56 -5.42
CA MET A 261 2.03 -8.18 -6.84
C MET A 261 3.44 -7.69 -7.18
N VAL A 262 4.32 -8.62 -7.50
CA VAL A 262 5.72 -8.36 -7.87
C VAL A 262 5.87 -8.57 -9.38
N PRO A 263 6.43 -7.58 -10.13
CA PRO A 263 6.72 -7.77 -11.55
C PRO A 263 7.83 -8.83 -11.74
N PRO A 264 8.03 -9.35 -12.95
CA PRO A 264 9.20 -10.16 -13.24
C PRO A 264 10.46 -9.39 -12.88
N LEU A 265 11.33 -10.01 -12.10
CA LEU A 265 12.66 -9.44 -11.89
C LEU A 265 13.48 -9.62 -13.17
N PRO A 266 14.36 -8.67 -13.54
CA PRO A 266 15.29 -8.84 -14.62
C PRO A 266 16.15 -10.08 -14.39
N GLU A 267 16.38 -10.89 -15.43
CA GLU A 267 17.13 -12.16 -15.32
C GLU A 267 18.61 -11.95 -14.94
N SER A 268 19.14 -10.81 -15.17
CA SER A 268 20.45 -10.38 -14.69
C SER A 268 20.29 -8.98 -14.16
N SER A 269 20.59 -8.80 -12.90
CA SER A 269 20.87 -7.49 -12.39
C SER A 269 22.15 -7.05 -13.03
N GLN A 270 22.11 -6.58 -14.11
CA GLN A 270 22.88 -5.82 -14.66
C GLN A 270 23.99 -5.14 -13.97
N ASP A 271 24.98 -4.99 -14.48
CA ASP A 271 26.22 -4.26 -14.35
C ASP A 271 26.01 -2.76 -13.95
N ASP A 272 25.00 -2.48 -13.11
CA ASP A 272 24.85 -1.20 -12.49
C ASP A 272 25.72 -1.08 -11.22
N ASP A 273 26.04 0.15 -10.89
CA ASP A 273 26.91 0.48 -9.75
C ASP A 273 26.34 0.00 -8.40
N LEU A 274 25.00 -0.02 -8.25
CA LEU A 274 24.35 -0.45 -7.02
C LEU A 274 24.44 -1.97 -6.85
N SER A 275 24.20 -2.73 -7.91
CA SER A 275 24.28 -4.19 -7.88
C SER A 275 25.69 -4.65 -7.58
N ARG A 276 26.70 -4.08 -8.24
CA ARG A 276 28.12 -4.36 -7.93
C ARG A 276 28.47 -4.04 -6.48
N TRP A 277 28.00 -2.89 -5.99
CA TRP A 277 28.24 -2.54 -4.60
C TRP A 277 27.59 -3.54 -3.64
N LEU A 278 26.36 -4.00 -3.91
CA LEU A 278 25.69 -5.01 -3.10
C LEU A 278 26.43 -6.35 -3.10
N ASP A 279 26.97 -6.77 -4.24
CA ASP A 279 27.76 -8.01 -4.38
C ASP A 279 29.03 -7.99 -3.53
N GLU A 280 29.67 -6.83 -3.39
CA GLU A 280 30.88 -6.64 -2.60
C GLU A 280 30.65 -6.70 -1.08
N GLN A 281 29.40 -6.57 -0.62
CA GLN A 281 29.07 -6.52 0.80
C GLN A 281 28.67 -7.89 1.35
N SER A 282 29.03 -8.19 2.59
CA SER A 282 28.60 -9.42 3.27
C SER A 282 27.26 -9.27 4.01
N SER A 283 26.92 -8.06 4.45
CA SER A 283 25.71 -7.78 5.22
C SER A 283 25.26 -6.34 5.00
N VAL A 284 24.07 -6.18 4.45
CA VAL A 284 23.46 -4.89 4.15
C VAL A 284 22.14 -4.75 4.89
N ILE A 285 21.95 -3.62 5.53
CA ILE A 285 20.66 -3.11 6.04
C ILE A 285 20.09 -2.19 4.97
N TYR A 286 18.97 -2.55 4.40
CA TYR A 286 18.25 -1.64 3.51
C TYR A 286 17.26 -0.78 4.29
N ALA A 287 17.39 0.54 4.22
CA ALA A 287 16.48 1.50 4.85
C ALA A 287 15.65 2.23 3.79
N GLY A 288 14.31 2.07 3.84
CA GLY A 288 13.38 2.70 2.91
C GLY A 288 12.03 2.98 3.56
N PHE A 289 11.66 4.26 3.70
CA PHE A 289 10.47 4.67 4.43
C PHE A 289 9.29 5.10 3.54
N GLY A 290 9.29 4.68 2.27
CA GLY A 290 8.25 4.99 1.29
C GLY A 290 8.32 6.44 0.77
N THR A 291 7.29 6.83 0.02
CA THR A 291 7.26 8.12 -0.70
C THR A 291 6.62 9.26 0.10
N ILE A 292 5.88 8.94 1.17
CA ILE A 292 5.12 9.92 1.96
C ILE A 292 5.92 10.38 3.19
N THR A 293 6.84 9.55 3.68
CA THR A 293 7.59 9.83 4.91
C THR A 293 8.49 11.06 4.76
N ARG A 294 8.33 11.99 5.70
CA ARG A 294 9.20 13.16 5.85
C ARG A 294 9.98 13.03 7.14
N LEU A 295 11.29 13.08 7.02
CA LEU A 295 12.19 13.03 8.17
C LEU A 295 12.49 14.46 8.65
N THR A 296 12.76 14.61 9.93
CA THR A 296 13.36 15.83 10.49
C THR A 296 14.88 15.74 10.42
N ARG A 297 15.57 16.87 10.56
CA ARG A 297 17.04 16.88 10.61
C ARG A 297 17.58 15.98 11.73
N ASP A 298 16.97 15.99 12.90
CA ASP A 298 17.38 15.13 14.02
C ASP A 298 17.24 13.65 13.68
N GLN A 299 16.17 13.25 13.00
CA GLN A 299 15.98 11.86 12.55
C GLN A 299 17.00 11.46 11.48
N VAL A 300 17.37 12.38 10.58
CA VAL A 300 18.43 12.13 9.60
C VAL A 300 19.77 11.96 10.30
N HIS A 301 20.09 12.80 11.27
CA HIS A 301 21.31 12.67 12.06
C HIS A 301 21.32 11.40 12.94
N SER A 302 20.18 11.03 13.53
CA SER A 302 20.04 9.74 14.24
C SER A 302 20.38 8.56 13.32
N MET A 303 19.89 8.57 12.07
CA MET A 303 20.16 7.48 11.13
C MET A 303 21.66 7.42 10.72
N VAL A 304 22.31 8.56 10.58
CA VAL A 304 23.76 8.66 10.33
C VAL A 304 24.54 8.08 11.54
N GLU A 305 24.09 8.41 12.78
CA GLU A 305 24.73 7.88 13.99
C GLU A 305 24.49 6.37 14.16
N VAL A 306 23.28 5.88 13.85
CA VAL A 306 22.99 4.44 13.79
C VAL A 306 24.00 3.74 12.84
N THR A 307 24.17 4.30 11.65
CA THR A 307 25.11 3.74 10.67
C THR A 307 26.52 3.72 11.19
N ARG A 308 27.00 4.82 11.81
CA ARG A 308 28.35 4.91 12.37
C ARG A 308 28.60 3.83 13.43
N ARG A 309 27.62 3.58 14.30
CA ARG A 309 27.76 2.53 15.34
C ARG A 309 27.68 1.10 14.80
N LEU A 310 27.20 0.92 13.59
CA LEU A 310 27.19 -0.38 12.89
C LEU A 310 28.43 -0.59 12.01
N GLU A 311 29.38 0.36 11.99
CA GLU A 311 30.61 0.25 11.22
C GLU A 311 31.40 -1.00 11.59
N GLY A 312 31.97 -1.67 10.58
CA GLY A 312 32.68 -2.95 10.73
C GLY A 312 31.78 -4.18 10.88
N LYS A 313 30.45 -4.01 11.05
CA LYS A 313 29.48 -5.11 11.13
C LYS A 313 28.55 -5.14 9.93
N HIS A 314 27.95 -4.01 9.61
CA HIS A 314 26.92 -3.90 8.58
C HIS A 314 27.13 -2.66 7.71
N GLN A 315 26.81 -2.77 6.44
CA GLN A 315 26.61 -1.64 5.54
C GLN A 315 25.17 -1.20 5.60
N VAL A 316 24.90 0.08 5.38
CA VAL A 316 23.56 0.64 5.31
C VAL A 316 23.33 1.25 3.94
N LEU A 317 22.39 0.69 3.18
CA LEU A 317 21.84 1.31 1.99
C LEU A 317 20.60 2.09 2.38
N TRP A 318 20.64 3.40 2.28
CA TRP A 318 19.54 4.25 2.67
C TRP A 318 18.94 4.99 1.47
N LYS A 319 17.68 4.65 1.13
CA LYS A 319 16.89 5.40 0.17
C LYS A 319 16.37 6.68 0.85
N LEU A 320 17.04 7.80 0.60
CA LEU A 320 16.68 9.12 1.10
C LEU A 320 16.39 10.06 -0.08
N PRO A 321 15.13 10.52 -0.28
CA PRO A 321 14.77 11.43 -1.37
C PRO A 321 15.64 12.69 -1.40
N SER A 322 15.95 13.18 -2.60
CA SER A 322 16.84 14.35 -2.83
C SER A 322 16.39 15.57 -2.03
N GLU A 323 15.09 15.77 -1.89
CA GLU A 323 14.49 16.88 -1.15
C GLU A 323 14.82 16.84 0.35
N GLN A 324 15.25 15.69 0.86
CA GLN A 324 15.62 15.50 2.27
C GLN A 324 17.14 15.37 2.48
N GLN A 325 17.93 15.19 1.42
CA GLN A 325 19.38 15.02 1.52
C GLN A 325 20.14 16.28 2.01
N HIS A 326 19.55 17.47 1.86
CA HIS A 326 20.10 18.71 2.41
C HIS A 326 20.18 18.72 3.94
N MET A 327 19.55 17.75 4.61
CA MET A 327 19.62 17.59 6.07
C MET A 327 20.79 16.69 6.51
N LEU A 328 21.46 16.01 5.57
CA LEU A 328 22.65 15.21 5.88
C LEU A 328 23.79 16.08 6.41
N PRO A 329 24.64 15.54 7.30
CA PRO A 329 25.92 16.14 7.62
C PRO A 329 26.81 16.32 6.39
N PRO A 330 27.88 17.14 6.47
CA PRO A 330 28.86 17.24 5.38
C PRO A 330 29.39 15.87 4.96
N LYS A 331 29.62 15.68 3.65
CA LYS A 331 29.98 14.39 3.06
C LYS A 331 31.18 13.72 3.75
N GLU A 332 32.16 14.55 4.17
CA GLU A 332 33.39 14.11 4.82
C GLU A 332 33.16 13.55 6.23
N SER A 333 32.01 13.83 6.84
CA SER A 333 31.61 13.35 8.16
C SER A 333 30.66 12.16 8.13
N LEU A 334 30.26 11.73 6.93
CA LEU A 334 29.43 10.54 6.79
C LEU A 334 30.25 9.27 7.06
N PRO A 335 29.67 8.25 7.73
CA PRO A 335 30.35 7.00 7.97
C PRO A 335 30.60 6.24 6.67
N ALA A 336 31.76 5.55 6.59
CA ALA A 336 32.18 4.84 5.38
C ALA A 336 31.25 3.69 4.98
N ASN A 337 30.50 3.15 5.93
CA ASN A 337 29.52 2.09 5.73
C ASN A 337 28.11 2.61 5.36
N LEU A 338 27.96 3.91 5.00
CA LEU A 338 26.71 4.49 4.56
C LEU A 338 26.69 4.73 3.05
N ARG A 339 25.76 4.11 2.35
CA ARG A 339 25.41 4.46 0.98
C ARG A 339 24.03 5.10 0.95
N VAL A 340 23.94 6.33 0.45
CA VAL A 340 22.69 7.09 0.28
C VAL A 340 22.32 7.14 -1.18
N GLU A 341 21.10 6.68 -1.48
CA GLU A 341 20.51 6.77 -2.82
C GLU A 341 19.27 7.65 -2.79
N ASN A 342 19.14 8.55 -3.76
CA ASN A 342 17.93 9.33 -3.95
C ASN A 342 16.76 8.43 -4.36
N TRP A 343 17.03 7.58 -5.33
CA TRP A 343 16.11 6.61 -5.88
C TRP A 343 16.85 5.30 -6.12
N VAL A 344 16.25 4.22 -5.69
CA VAL A 344 16.74 2.88 -6.03
C VAL A 344 16.03 2.47 -7.30
N PRO A 345 16.75 2.12 -8.39
CA PRO A 345 16.15 1.77 -9.67
C PRO A 345 15.07 0.70 -9.54
N SER A 346 15.32 -0.29 -8.68
CA SER A 346 14.35 -1.30 -8.27
C SER A 346 14.51 -1.62 -6.78
N GLN A 347 13.50 -1.29 -5.98
CA GLN A 347 13.44 -1.74 -4.58
C GLN A 347 13.40 -3.26 -4.49
N LEU A 348 12.79 -3.90 -5.47
CA LEU A 348 12.62 -5.34 -5.53
C LEU A 348 13.94 -6.05 -5.73
N ASP A 349 14.82 -5.53 -6.62
CA ASP A 349 16.17 -6.10 -6.84
C ASP A 349 17.03 -6.00 -5.59
N VAL A 350 16.93 -4.86 -4.87
CA VAL A 350 17.60 -4.71 -3.58
C VAL A 350 17.08 -5.72 -2.57
N LEU A 351 15.76 -5.88 -2.46
CA LEU A 351 15.18 -6.85 -1.54
C LEU A 351 15.46 -8.30 -1.94
N ALA A 352 15.55 -8.59 -3.23
CA ALA A 352 15.93 -9.92 -3.74
C ALA A 352 17.39 -10.28 -3.40
N HIS A 353 18.26 -9.28 -3.22
CA HIS A 353 19.69 -9.51 -3.06
C HIS A 353 20.01 -10.29 -1.77
N PRO A 354 20.82 -11.38 -1.82
CA PRO A 354 21.10 -12.25 -0.66
C PRO A 354 21.89 -11.56 0.46
N ASN A 355 22.66 -10.52 0.14
CA ASN A 355 23.43 -9.75 1.11
C ASN A 355 22.59 -8.71 1.87
N VAL A 356 21.36 -8.42 1.44
CA VAL A 356 20.40 -7.63 2.23
C VAL A 356 19.81 -8.54 3.30
N LYS A 357 20.14 -8.27 4.56
CA LYS A 357 19.78 -9.11 5.72
C LYS A 357 18.52 -8.66 6.43
N VAL A 358 18.18 -7.38 6.36
CA VAL A 358 16.99 -6.79 7.00
C VAL A 358 16.50 -5.59 6.21
N PHE A 359 15.19 -5.40 6.18
CA PHE A 359 14.55 -4.23 5.62
C PHE A 359 14.03 -3.33 6.74
N PHE A 360 14.66 -2.16 6.92
CA PHE A 360 14.20 -1.13 7.83
C PHE A 360 13.19 -0.23 7.11
N THR A 361 11.93 -0.36 7.47
CA THR A 361 10.81 0.19 6.69
C THR A 361 9.74 0.85 7.56
N HIS A 362 8.87 1.64 6.93
CA HIS A 362 7.65 2.14 7.58
C HIS A 362 6.50 1.11 7.57
N ALA A 363 6.66 0.00 6.84
CA ALA A 363 5.67 -1.06 6.65
C ALA A 363 4.34 -0.57 6.04
N GLY A 364 4.38 0.28 5.00
CA GLY A 364 3.21 0.50 4.13
C GLY A 364 2.91 -0.75 3.30
N GLY A 365 1.65 -0.93 2.84
CA GLY A 365 1.15 -2.17 2.23
C GLY A 365 2.10 -2.87 1.27
N ASN A 366 2.56 -2.18 0.23
CA ASN A 366 3.46 -2.78 -0.75
C ASN A 366 4.81 -3.15 -0.13
N GLY A 367 5.49 -2.21 0.55
CA GLY A 367 6.80 -2.49 1.12
C GLY A 367 6.80 -3.61 2.16
N TYR A 368 5.70 -3.77 2.92
CA TYR A 368 5.53 -4.89 3.82
C TYR A 368 5.41 -6.22 3.05
N ASN A 369 4.52 -6.29 2.06
CA ASN A 369 4.35 -7.48 1.23
C ASN A 369 5.60 -7.81 0.41
N GLU A 370 6.30 -6.81 -0.15
CA GLU A 370 7.57 -6.99 -0.87
C GLU A 370 8.66 -7.54 0.04
N GLY A 371 8.84 -6.96 1.24
CA GLY A 371 9.80 -7.46 2.22
C GLY A 371 9.56 -8.92 2.58
N VAL A 372 8.30 -9.30 2.82
CA VAL A 372 7.91 -10.69 3.11
C VAL A 372 8.11 -11.58 1.88
N TYR A 373 7.74 -11.12 0.68
CA TYR A 373 7.92 -11.88 -0.56
C TYR A 373 9.37 -12.30 -0.79
N PHE A 374 10.33 -11.42 -0.47
CA PHE A 374 11.76 -11.73 -0.57
C PHE A 374 12.36 -12.36 0.70
N GLY A 375 11.54 -12.79 1.64
CA GLY A 375 11.99 -13.46 2.86
C GLY A 375 12.86 -12.57 3.76
N LYS A 376 12.66 -11.24 3.72
CA LYS A 376 13.42 -10.31 4.54
C LYS A 376 12.72 -10.06 5.87
N PRO A 377 13.38 -10.30 7.00
CA PRO A 377 12.89 -9.85 8.28
C PRO A 377 12.90 -8.31 8.32
N LEU A 378 11.99 -7.72 9.13
CA LEU A 378 11.74 -6.30 9.10
C LEU A 378 12.06 -5.64 10.45
N VAL A 379 12.61 -4.41 10.39
CA VAL A 379 12.51 -3.46 11.49
C VAL A 379 11.52 -2.38 11.06
N VAL A 380 10.52 -2.09 11.90
CA VAL A 380 9.39 -1.26 11.48
C VAL A 380 9.32 0.05 12.25
N ARG A 381 9.24 1.14 11.49
CA ARG A 381 8.96 2.49 11.96
C ARG A 381 7.57 2.94 11.48
N PRO A 382 6.46 2.48 12.11
CA PRO A 382 5.13 2.79 11.63
C PRO A 382 4.76 4.24 11.94
N LEU A 383 4.19 4.96 10.99
CA LEU A 383 3.87 6.38 11.16
C LEU A 383 2.40 6.72 11.01
N TRP A 384 1.63 5.95 10.22
CA TRP A 384 0.24 6.27 9.95
C TRP A 384 -0.56 5.05 9.49
N VAL A 385 -1.86 5.14 9.47
CA VAL A 385 -2.89 4.20 8.98
C VAL A 385 -2.51 2.70 9.10
N ASP A 386 -2.45 1.98 8.02
CA ASP A 386 -2.18 0.54 7.91
C ASP A 386 -0.81 0.11 8.45
N CYS A 387 0.19 1.01 8.42
CA CYS A 387 1.53 0.71 8.93
C CYS A 387 1.53 0.22 10.39
N TYR A 388 0.61 0.73 11.22
CA TYR A 388 0.48 0.27 12.61
C TYR A 388 -0.04 -1.16 12.72
N ASP A 389 -0.99 -1.50 11.86
CA ASP A 389 -1.60 -2.82 11.84
C ASP A 389 -0.60 -3.86 11.34
N GLN A 390 0.16 -3.53 10.29
CA GLN A 390 1.21 -4.38 9.74
C GLN A 390 2.39 -4.55 10.71
N ALA A 391 2.80 -3.47 11.39
CA ALA A 391 3.83 -3.56 12.43
C ALA A 391 3.44 -4.53 13.55
N THR A 392 2.17 -4.49 13.99
CA THR A 392 1.67 -5.39 15.04
C THR A 392 1.62 -6.83 14.54
N ARG A 393 1.10 -7.07 13.33
CA ARG A 393 1.05 -8.40 12.73
C ARG A 393 2.45 -8.97 12.50
N GLY A 394 3.35 -8.19 11.92
CA GLY A 394 4.72 -8.62 11.68
C GLY A 394 5.45 -9.03 12.96
N ARG A 395 5.21 -8.31 14.07
CA ARG A 395 5.72 -8.69 15.39
C ARG A 395 5.08 -10.00 15.87
N ASP A 396 3.76 -10.13 15.79
CA ASP A 396 3.02 -11.29 16.31
C ASP A 396 3.30 -12.56 15.49
N PHE A 397 3.64 -12.41 14.20
CA PHE A 397 4.08 -13.50 13.32
C PHE A 397 5.59 -13.76 13.37
N GLY A 398 6.33 -13.01 14.18
CA GLY A 398 7.76 -13.21 14.40
C GLY A 398 8.65 -12.86 13.22
N ILE A 399 8.23 -11.95 12.35
CA ILE A 399 9.02 -11.46 11.22
C ILE A 399 9.56 -10.05 11.40
N SER A 400 9.13 -9.34 12.44
CA SER A 400 9.57 -7.96 12.65
C SER A 400 9.68 -7.56 14.10
N LEU A 401 10.49 -6.52 14.34
CA LEU A 401 10.42 -5.69 15.54
C LEU A 401 10.02 -4.28 15.17
N THR A 402 9.26 -3.65 16.07
CA THR A 402 8.82 -2.25 15.91
C THR A 402 9.62 -1.36 16.83
N LEU A 403 10.00 -0.17 16.36
CA LEU A 403 10.65 0.83 17.23
C LEU A 403 9.72 1.19 18.38
N ASP A 404 10.26 1.32 19.57
CA ASP A 404 9.51 1.70 20.79
C ASP A 404 9.03 3.15 20.69
N ARG A 405 9.85 4.02 20.05
CA ARG A 405 9.54 5.43 19.76
C ARG A 405 9.72 5.75 18.28
N PRO A 406 8.79 5.33 17.40
CA PRO A 406 8.94 5.45 15.95
C PRO A 406 9.15 6.87 15.44
N ARG A 407 8.72 7.87 16.21
CA ARG A 407 8.86 9.28 15.82
C ARG A 407 10.22 9.87 16.15
N ASP A 408 10.82 9.41 17.22
CA ASP A 408 12.07 9.98 17.70
C ASP A 408 13.27 9.42 16.95
N MET A 409 13.14 8.17 16.41
CA MET A 409 14.26 7.42 15.84
C MET A 409 15.45 7.39 16.79
N ASP A 410 15.17 7.02 18.05
CA ASP A 410 16.19 6.88 19.06
C ASP A 410 17.27 5.90 18.61
N VAL A 411 18.53 6.32 18.66
CA VAL A 411 19.66 5.57 18.11
C VAL A 411 19.81 4.20 18.74
N ASP A 412 19.68 4.13 20.07
CA ASP A 412 19.84 2.87 20.81
C ASP A 412 18.68 1.91 20.53
N ASP A 413 17.44 2.42 20.41
CA ASP A 413 16.27 1.64 20.02
C ASP A 413 16.42 1.06 18.62
N VAL A 414 16.86 1.87 17.64
CA VAL A 414 17.07 1.41 16.26
C VAL A 414 18.15 0.32 16.21
N ILE A 415 19.29 0.54 16.88
CA ILE A 415 20.40 -0.44 16.91
C ILE A 415 19.95 -1.75 17.60
N ASP A 416 19.26 -1.66 18.75
CA ASP A 416 18.71 -2.85 19.43
C ASP A 416 17.83 -3.68 18.49
N LYS A 417 16.86 -3.02 17.83
CA LYS A 417 15.93 -3.74 16.94
C LYS A 417 16.64 -4.34 15.72
N LEU A 418 17.54 -3.59 15.08
CA LEU A 418 18.31 -4.09 13.93
C LEU A 418 19.18 -5.29 14.32
N THR A 419 19.96 -5.17 15.39
CA THR A 419 20.86 -6.24 15.89
C THR A 419 20.05 -7.49 16.23
N ARG A 420 18.98 -7.35 16.99
CA ARG A 420 18.14 -8.50 17.40
C ARG A 420 17.49 -9.19 16.21
N VAL A 421 16.97 -8.45 15.24
CA VAL A 421 16.36 -9.04 14.04
C VAL A 421 17.40 -9.78 13.18
N ILE A 422 18.62 -9.25 13.06
CA ILE A 422 19.67 -9.88 12.27
C ILE A 422 20.27 -11.10 12.99
N GLU A 423 20.51 -11.00 14.30
CA GLU A 423 21.20 -12.04 15.08
C GLU A 423 20.30 -13.17 15.56
N THR A 424 18.95 -12.98 15.56
CA THR A 424 18.01 -14.01 15.98
C THR A 424 17.47 -14.78 14.77
N PRO A 425 17.88 -16.04 14.57
CA PRO A 425 17.56 -16.81 13.35
C PRO A 425 16.08 -16.95 13.06
N SER A 426 15.23 -16.99 14.11
CA SER A 426 13.79 -17.20 13.95
C SER A 426 13.08 -16.11 13.14
N PHE A 427 13.58 -14.85 13.15
CA PHE A 427 13.01 -13.80 12.31
C PHE A 427 13.18 -14.10 10.83
N ARG A 428 14.37 -14.55 10.45
CA ARG A 428 14.67 -14.95 9.07
C ARG A 428 13.89 -16.20 8.67
N GLU A 429 13.89 -17.23 9.51
CA GLU A 429 13.16 -18.48 9.27
C GLU A 429 11.67 -18.25 9.06
N ASN A 430 11.05 -17.40 9.91
CA ASN A 430 9.65 -17.02 9.75
C ASN A 430 9.41 -16.20 8.47
N ALA A 431 10.30 -15.26 8.12
CA ALA A 431 10.20 -14.47 6.91
C ALA A 431 10.32 -15.35 5.66
N GLU A 432 11.26 -16.29 5.62
CA GLU A 432 11.44 -17.27 4.54
C GLU A 432 10.23 -18.21 4.40
N ARG A 433 9.66 -18.67 5.52
CA ARG A 433 8.43 -19.47 5.52
C ARG A 433 7.25 -18.71 4.93
N LEU A 434 7.04 -17.45 5.32
CA LEU A 434 5.98 -16.61 4.77
C LEU A 434 6.23 -16.23 3.31
N SER A 435 7.50 -16.05 2.93
CA SER A 435 7.91 -15.88 1.54
C SER A 435 7.47 -17.06 0.66
N ALA A 436 7.72 -18.28 1.09
CA ALA A 436 7.28 -19.47 0.37
C ALA A 436 5.76 -19.50 0.16
N LEU A 437 4.96 -19.08 1.16
CA LEU A 437 3.50 -18.97 1.04
C LEU A 437 3.09 -17.83 0.08
N GLN A 438 3.80 -16.69 0.10
CA GLN A 438 3.59 -15.59 -0.86
C GLN A 438 3.83 -16.06 -2.30
N HIS A 439 4.92 -16.79 -2.54
CA HIS A 439 5.21 -17.37 -3.87
C HIS A 439 4.16 -18.39 -4.29
N ALA A 440 3.73 -19.26 -3.38
CA ALA A 440 2.70 -20.26 -3.64
C ALA A 440 1.33 -19.66 -3.99
N ALA A 441 1.03 -18.45 -3.54
CA ALA A 441 -0.20 -17.74 -3.90
C ALA A 441 -0.23 -17.25 -5.37
N GLY A 442 0.92 -17.20 -6.05
CA GLY A 442 1.05 -16.98 -7.49
C GLY A 442 1.07 -15.52 -7.95
N GLY A 443 0.77 -14.56 -7.07
CA GLY A 443 0.90 -13.12 -7.37
C GLY A 443 0.15 -12.66 -8.62
N ARG A 444 0.88 -12.00 -9.51
CA ARG A 444 0.34 -11.44 -10.77
C ARG A 444 -0.24 -12.49 -11.70
N GLU A 445 0.34 -13.69 -11.74
CA GLU A 445 -0.09 -14.77 -12.63
C GLU A 445 -1.47 -15.27 -12.21
N THR A 446 -1.64 -15.61 -10.94
CA THR A 446 -2.95 -15.99 -10.37
C THR A 446 -3.98 -14.85 -10.50
N ALA A 447 -3.58 -13.59 -10.29
CA ALA A 447 -4.46 -12.45 -10.48
C ALA A 447 -4.92 -12.31 -11.93
N ALA A 448 -4.03 -12.50 -12.91
CA ALA A 448 -4.35 -12.48 -14.32
C ALA A 448 -5.31 -13.61 -14.72
N GLU A 449 -5.07 -14.84 -14.26
CA GLU A 449 -5.96 -15.99 -14.49
C GLU A 449 -7.38 -15.72 -13.96
N LEU A 450 -7.49 -15.19 -12.74
CA LEU A 450 -8.78 -14.86 -12.14
C LEU A 450 -9.52 -13.76 -12.91
N VAL A 451 -8.79 -12.74 -13.43
CA VAL A 451 -9.38 -11.70 -14.27
C VAL A 451 -9.85 -12.27 -15.61
N LEU A 452 -9.02 -13.06 -16.27
CA LEU A 452 -9.38 -13.67 -17.58
C LEU A 452 -10.50 -14.68 -17.48
N GLY A 453 -10.63 -15.35 -16.33
CA GLY A 453 -11.77 -16.24 -16.02
C GLY A 453 -13.07 -15.51 -15.67
N HIS A 454 -13.09 -14.16 -15.68
CA HIS A 454 -14.29 -13.40 -15.31
C HIS A 454 -15.38 -13.53 -16.37
N PRO A 455 -16.67 -13.79 -16.00
CA PRO A 455 -17.77 -14.00 -16.96
C PRO A 455 -17.97 -12.85 -17.96
N ALA A 456 -17.63 -11.61 -17.60
CA ALA A 456 -17.72 -10.45 -18.48
C ALA A 456 -16.76 -10.52 -19.70
N LEU A 457 -15.74 -11.37 -19.63
CA LEU A 457 -14.75 -11.60 -20.70
C LEU A 457 -14.99 -12.91 -21.47
N ALA A 458 -15.94 -13.74 -21.04
CA ALA A 458 -16.29 -15.02 -21.66
C ALA A 458 -17.05 -14.90 -23.01
#